data_25c669581926b89242148f944cc4a89d
#
_entry.id   25c669581926b89242148f944cc4a89d
#
_cell.length_a   1.000
_cell.length_b   1.000
_cell.length_c   1.000
_cell.angle_alpha   90.00
_cell.angle_beta   90.00
_cell.angle_gamma   90.00
#
_symmetry.space_group_name_H-M   'P 1'
#
loop_
_entity.id
_entity.type
_entity.pdbx_description
1 polymer ?
#
loop_
_entity_poly.entity_id
_entity_poly.type
_entity_poly.pdbx_seq_one_letter_code
_entity_poly.pdbx_strand_id
1 'polypeptide(L)'
;MTGLPRRSRRPAVSASPVSDFVRHHFRHFNAAALVDAADAYQRHLDGGGKMLVTLAGAMSTAELGLSLAEMIRQDKVHAISCTGANLEEDLFNLVAHDFYERVPHYRDLTPADEADLLARHMNRVTDTCIPEEEAMRRLESALVDEWTAADRAGEQYFPHEFMFRVLRSGVLKDSYQID
;
A
#
# COMPACT_ATOMS: atom_id res chain seq x y z
N MET A 1 -20.30 45.43 -9.31
CA MET A 1 -20.76 44.03 -9.35
C MET A 1 -19.89 43.29 -10.34
N THR A 2 -18.82 42.72 -9.89
CA THR A 2 -17.89 41.92 -10.72
C THR A 2 -18.38 40.48 -10.71
N GLY A 3 -18.85 40.03 -11.87
CA GLY A 3 -19.35 38.65 -12.06
C GLY A 3 -18.24 37.62 -11.82
N LEU A 4 -18.55 36.61 -11.05
CA LEU A 4 -17.69 35.42 -10.87
C LEU A 4 -17.41 34.77 -12.24
N PRO A 5 -16.15 34.38 -12.51
CA PRO A 5 -15.81 33.73 -13.79
C PRO A 5 -16.60 32.42 -13.97
N ARG A 6 -17.24 32.27 -15.13
CA ARG A 6 -17.89 31.03 -15.53
C ARG A 6 -16.86 29.89 -15.53
N ARG A 7 -17.14 28.84 -14.76
CA ARG A 7 -16.36 27.59 -14.80
C ARG A 7 -16.33 27.08 -16.25
N SER A 8 -15.12 26.97 -16.83
CA SER A 8 -14.93 26.34 -18.13
C SER A 8 -15.37 24.88 -18.06
N ARG A 9 -16.15 24.42 -19.04
CA ARG A 9 -16.49 23.00 -19.18
C ARG A 9 -15.19 22.20 -19.45
N ARG A 10 -14.87 21.25 -18.56
CA ARG A 10 -13.76 20.34 -18.69
C ARG A 10 -13.99 19.33 -19.81
N PRO A 11 -12.91 18.86 -20.50
CA PRO A 11 -12.99 17.64 -21.29
C PRO A 11 -13.40 16.47 -20.37
N ALA A 12 -14.32 15.66 -20.83
CA ALA A 12 -14.77 14.49 -20.09
C ALA A 12 -13.63 13.48 -19.96
N VAL A 13 -13.05 13.36 -18.78
CA VAL A 13 -12.35 12.13 -18.39
C VAL A 13 -13.40 11.02 -18.50
N SER A 14 -13.03 9.86 -19.05
CA SER A 14 -13.96 8.73 -19.14
C SER A 14 -14.47 8.44 -17.73
N ALA A 15 -15.73 8.80 -17.48
CA ALA A 15 -16.33 8.68 -16.17
C ALA A 15 -16.49 7.20 -15.86
N SER A 16 -15.89 6.73 -14.77
CA SER A 16 -16.17 5.39 -14.27
C SER A 16 -17.50 5.44 -13.47
N PRO A 17 -18.24 4.35 -13.39
CA PRO A 17 -19.48 4.29 -12.57
C PRO A 17 -19.25 4.76 -11.13
N VAL A 18 -18.08 4.49 -10.56
CA VAL A 18 -17.70 4.93 -9.20
C VAL A 18 -17.50 6.44 -9.15
N SER A 19 -16.79 7.02 -10.11
CA SER A 19 -16.60 8.48 -10.18
C SER A 19 -17.92 9.23 -10.34
N ASP A 20 -18.82 8.70 -11.15
CA ASP A 20 -20.16 9.28 -11.34
C ASP A 20 -20.99 9.18 -10.07
N PHE A 21 -20.99 8.04 -9.39
CA PHE A 21 -21.63 7.86 -8.10
C PHE A 21 -21.12 8.86 -7.06
N VAL A 22 -19.80 8.95 -6.88
CA VAL A 22 -19.17 9.86 -5.92
C VAL A 22 -19.54 11.32 -6.24
N ARG A 23 -19.44 11.76 -7.50
CA ARG A 23 -19.77 13.13 -7.90
C ARG A 23 -21.26 13.45 -7.77
N HIS A 24 -22.15 12.48 -7.96
CA HIS A 24 -23.58 12.67 -7.82
C HIS A 24 -24.03 12.81 -6.37
N HIS A 25 -23.42 12.02 -5.44
CA HIS A 25 -23.88 11.93 -4.06
C HIS A 25 -23.08 12.78 -3.08
N PHE A 26 -21.80 13.03 -3.34
CA PHE A 26 -20.88 13.74 -2.43
C PHE A 26 -20.91 15.25 -2.70
N ARG A 27 -21.96 15.93 -2.29
CA ARG A 27 -22.26 17.32 -2.69
C ARG A 27 -21.92 18.38 -1.65
N HIS A 28 -21.84 18.00 -0.38
CA HIS A 28 -21.71 18.93 0.73
C HIS A 28 -20.76 18.42 1.80
N PHE A 29 -20.27 19.32 2.62
CA PHE A 29 -19.38 19.06 3.77
C PHE A 29 -18.14 18.24 3.38
N ASN A 30 -17.70 17.32 4.24
CA ASN A 30 -16.51 16.49 4.01
C ASN A 30 -16.62 15.61 2.75
N ALA A 31 -17.83 15.20 2.38
CA ALA A 31 -18.04 14.44 1.16
C ALA A 31 -17.72 15.28 -0.09
N ALA A 32 -18.13 16.55 -0.13
CA ALA A 32 -17.76 17.46 -1.21
C ALA A 32 -16.25 17.76 -1.20
N ALA A 33 -15.65 17.91 -0.01
CA ALA A 33 -14.22 18.14 0.13
C ALA A 33 -13.37 17.01 -0.44
N LEU A 34 -13.83 15.76 -0.35
CA LEU A 34 -13.18 14.60 -1.00
C LEU A 34 -13.14 14.78 -2.53
N VAL A 35 -14.25 15.17 -3.13
CA VAL A 35 -14.33 15.44 -4.58
C VAL A 35 -13.43 16.61 -4.98
N ASP A 36 -13.44 17.69 -4.19
CA ASP A 36 -12.61 18.86 -4.45
C ASP A 36 -11.10 18.52 -4.33
N ALA A 37 -10.72 17.68 -3.37
CA ALA A 37 -9.35 17.21 -3.20
C ALA A 37 -8.90 16.34 -4.39
N ALA A 38 -9.72 15.39 -4.81
CA ALA A 38 -9.43 14.55 -5.98
C ALA A 38 -9.27 15.40 -7.25
N ASP A 39 -10.16 16.39 -7.44
CA ASP A 39 -10.09 17.32 -8.56
C ASP A 39 -8.87 18.24 -8.49
N ALA A 40 -8.47 18.65 -7.30
CA ALA A 40 -7.25 19.45 -7.11
C ALA A 40 -5.99 18.64 -7.42
N TYR A 41 -5.95 17.39 -6.98
CA TYR A 41 -4.86 16.45 -7.29
C TYR A 41 -4.70 16.28 -8.81
N GLN A 42 -5.79 15.96 -9.48
CA GLN A 42 -5.78 15.80 -10.94
C GLN A 42 -5.30 17.09 -11.65
N ARG A 43 -5.84 18.25 -11.26
CA ARG A 43 -5.40 19.55 -11.84
C ARG A 43 -3.91 19.83 -11.63
N HIS A 44 -3.38 19.47 -10.46
CA HIS A 44 -1.96 19.63 -10.17
C HIS A 44 -1.10 18.81 -11.13
N LEU A 45 -1.46 17.55 -11.35
CA LEU A 45 -0.75 16.66 -12.27
C LEU A 45 -0.88 17.12 -13.73
N ASP A 46 -2.09 17.50 -14.17
CA ASP A 46 -2.36 17.99 -15.53
C ASP A 46 -1.56 19.28 -15.82
N GLY A 47 -1.25 20.05 -14.77
CA GLY A 47 -0.38 21.24 -14.85
C GLY A 47 1.12 20.91 -14.81
N GLY A 48 1.52 19.65 -14.87
CA GLY A 48 2.92 19.22 -14.80
C GLY A 48 3.48 19.11 -13.37
N GLY A 49 2.64 19.22 -12.35
CA GLY A 49 3.03 19.04 -10.95
C GLY A 49 3.46 17.61 -10.64
N LYS A 50 4.24 17.47 -9.57
CA LYS A 50 4.69 16.16 -9.07
C LYS A 50 4.06 15.88 -7.71
N MET A 51 3.80 14.59 -7.42
CA MET A 51 3.18 14.16 -6.19
C MET A 51 4.11 13.24 -5.40
N LEU A 52 4.38 13.63 -4.16
CA LEU A 52 4.98 12.76 -3.15
C LEU A 52 3.88 12.32 -2.20
N VAL A 53 3.76 11.02 -1.98
CA VAL A 53 2.81 10.41 -1.05
C VAL A 53 3.56 9.95 0.19
N THR A 54 3.04 10.25 1.38
CA THR A 54 3.56 9.75 2.64
C THR A 54 2.59 8.72 3.23
N LEU A 55 3.12 7.58 3.66
CA LEU A 55 2.34 6.47 4.20
C LEU A 55 2.76 6.17 5.64
N ALA A 56 1.79 6.06 6.52
CA ALA A 56 1.98 5.49 7.85
C ALA A 56 2.15 3.96 7.75
N GLY A 57 2.53 3.31 8.84
CA GLY A 57 2.64 1.85 8.91
C GLY A 57 1.31 1.13 8.65
N ALA A 58 1.37 -0.14 8.28
CA ALA A 58 0.24 -1.03 8.03
C ALA A 58 -0.70 -0.63 6.86
N MET A 59 -0.30 0.29 5.99
CA MET A 59 -1.08 0.60 4.78
C MET A 59 -0.97 -0.51 3.75
N SER A 60 0.13 -1.25 3.73
CA SER A 60 0.32 -2.45 2.90
C SER A 60 -0.53 -3.62 3.40
N THR A 61 -0.65 -3.81 4.72
CA THR A 61 -1.60 -4.79 5.29
C THR A 61 -3.04 -4.52 4.85
N ALA A 62 -3.40 -3.25 4.69
CA ALA A 62 -4.70 -2.82 4.15
C ALA A 62 -4.79 -2.89 2.61
N GLU A 63 -3.80 -3.49 1.94
CA GLU A 63 -3.71 -3.65 0.48
C GLU A 63 -3.79 -2.35 -0.32
N LEU A 64 -3.37 -1.23 0.26
CA LEU A 64 -3.33 0.06 -0.44
C LEU A 64 -2.36 0.03 -1.62
N GLY A 65 -1.40 -0.90 -1.62
CA GLY A 65 -0.45 -1.16 -2.69
C GLY A 65 -1.11 -1.39 -4.05
N LEU A 66 -2.27 -2.03 -4.10
CA LEU A 66 -3.04 -2.25 -5.33
C LEU A 66 -3.36 -0.93 -6.05
N SER A 67 -3.89 0.05 -5.31
CA SER A 67 -4.21 1.37 -5.86
C SER A 67 -2.97 2.20 -6.16
N LEU A 68 -1.97 2.16 -5.28
CA LEU A 68 -0.72 2.91 -5.45
C LEU A 68 0.10 2.43 -6.64
N ALA A 69 0.20 1.12 -6.85
CA ALA A 69 0.91 0.55 -8.00
C ALA A 69 0.31 1.03 -9.33
N GLU A 70 -1.03 1.08 -9.42
CA GLU A 70 -1.69 1.59 -10.62
C GLU A 70 -1.47 3.11 -10.78
N MET A 71 -1.51 3.88 -9.70
CA MET A 71 -1.21 5.31 -9.72
C MET A 71 0.24 5.59 -10.15
N ILE A 72 1.20 4.75 -9.73
CA ILE A 72 2.59 4.85 -10.16
C ILE A 72 2.73 4.56 -11.66
N ARG A 73 2.11 3.49 -12.16
CA ARG A 73 2.13 3.13 -13.59
C ARG A 73 1.56 4.24 -14.48
N GLN A 74 0.62 5.00 -13.95
CA GLN A 74 -0.03 6.12 -14.65
C GLN A 74 0.64 7.49 -14.42
N ASP A 75 1.85 7.54 -13.85
CA ASP A 75 2.53 8.79 -13.47
C ASP A 75 1.68 9.72 -12.58
N LYS A 76 0.89 9.13 -11.66
CA LYS A 76 0.08 9.87 -10.69
C LYS A 76 0.79 10.04 -9.34
N VAL A 77 1.74 9.16 -9.02
CA VAL A 77 2.61 9.20 -7.86
C VAL A 77 4.06 9.15 -8.33
N HIS A 78 4.91 10.06 -7.86
CA HIS A 78 6.28 10.24 -8.33
C HIS A 78 7.33 9.88 -7.27
N ALA A 79 6.95 9.95 -6.00
CA ALA A 79 7.77 9.53 -4.90
C ALA A 79 6.89 9.07 -3.75
N ILE A 80 7.39 8.12 -2.95
CA ILE A 80 6.73 7.63 -1.76
C ILE A 80 7.71 7.71 -0.59
N SER A 81 7.27 8.27 0.53
CA SER A 81 7.93 8.18 1.82
C SER A 81 7.10 7.31 2.75
N CYS A 82 7.63 6.18 3.16
CA CYS A 82 6.89 5.21 3.97
C CYS A 82 7.76 4.60 5.07
N THR A 83 7.12 3.90 5.99
CA THR A 83 7.82 3.09 7.00
C THR A 83 8.34 1.79 6.39
N GLY A 84 9.32 1.14 7.03
CA GLY A 84 9.81 -0.18 6.64
C GLY A 84 8.71 -1.22 6.55
N ALA A 85 7.72 -1.15 7.44
CA ALA A 85 6.55 -2.03 7.43
C ALA A 85 5.82 -2.04 6.08
N ASN A 86 5.64 -0.89 5.43
CA ASN A 86 5.01 -0.85 4.10
C ASN A 86 5.85 -1.52 3.01
N LEU A 87 7.17 -1.60 3.18
CA LEU A 87 8.04 -2.29 2.21
C LEU A 87 7.95 -3.81 2.37
N GLU A 88 7.94 -4.30 3.60
CA GLU A 88 7.94 -5.75 3.88
C GLU A 88 6.54 -6.37 3.73
N GLU A 89 5.50 -5.69 4.18
CA GLU A 89 4.13 -6.22 4.18
C GLU A 89 3.57 -6.42 2.77
N ASP A 90 3.95 -5.62 1.78
CA ASP A 90 3.61 -5.89 0.38
C ASP A 90 4.27 -7.20 -0.13
N LEU A 91 5.48 -7.52 0.35
CA LEU A 91 6.12 -8.79 0.04
C LEU A 91 5.49 -9.95 0.82
N PHE A 92 5.08 -9.72 2.08
CA PHE A 92 4.32 -10.72 2.83
C PHE A 92 3.03 -11.09 2.11
N ASN A 93 2.28 -10.11 1.64
CA ASN A 93 1.09 -10.33 0.83
C ASN A 93 1.42 -11.16 -0.43
N LEU A 94 2.48 -10.81 -1.14
CA LEU A 94 2.89 -11.50 -2.36
C LEU A 94 3.16 -13.00 -2.14
N VAL A 95 3.71 -13.39 -0.98
CA VAL A 95 4.15 -14.77 -0.72
C VAL A 95 3.26 -15.56 0.22
N ALA A 96 2.31 -14.93 0.90
CA ALA A 96 1.57 -15.56 1.99
C ALA A 96 0.12 -15.08 2.17
N HIS A 97 -0.43 -14.33 1.24
CA HIS A 97 -1.77 -13.73 1.41
C HIS A 97 -2.86 -14.81 1.65
N ASP A 98 -2.78 -15.98 1.05
CA ASP A 98 -3.73 -17.08 1.25
C ASP A 98 -3.71 -17.68 2.68
N PHE A 99 -2.67 -17.36 3.44
CA PHE A 99 -2.52 -17.81 4.84
C PHE A 99 -2.95 -16.74 5.85
N TYR A 100 -3.34 -15.55 5.39
CA TYR A 100 -3.82 -14.49 6.27
C TYR A 100 -5.17 -14.88 6.87
N GLU A 101 -5.33 -14.56 8.16
CA GLU A 101 -6.61 -14.77 8.85
C GLU A 101 -7.21 -13.42 9.25
N ARG A 102 -8.51 -13.29 9.11
CA ARG A 102 -9.24 -12.11 9.56
C ARG A 102 -9.94 -12.35 10.89
N VAL A 103 -9.75 -11.45 11.85
CA VAL A 103 -10.39 -11.44 13.17
C VAL A 103 -11.29 -10.21 13.29
N PRO A 104 -12.54 -10.25 12.79
CA PRO A 104 -13.41 -9.06 12.73
C PRO A 104 -13.69 -8.41 14.09
N HIS A 105 -13.72 -9.21 15.14
CA HIS A 105 -14.00 -8.78 16.52
C HIS A 105 -12.73 -8.54 17.35
N TYR A 106 -11.63 -8.14 16.72
CA TYR A 106 -10.33 -7.99 17.35
C TYR A 106 -10.32 -7.06 18.59
N ARG A 107 -11.30 -6.15 18.72
CA ARG A 107 -11.42 -5.27 19.88
C ARG A 107 -11.96 -5.97 21.13
N ASP A 108 -12.59 -7.12 20.95
CA ASP A 108 -13.19 -7.92 22.01
C ASP A 108 -12.27 -9.09 22.45
N LEU A 109 -11.08 -9.23 21.82
CA LEU A 109 -10.11 -10.24 22.17
C LEU A 109 -9.60 -10.05 23.60
N THR A 110 -9.55 -11.16 24.32
CA THR A 110 -8.95 -11.23 25.65
C THR A 110 -7.44 -11.48 25.57
N PRO A 111 -6.67 -11.28 26.64
CA PRO A 111 -5.26 -11.68 26.68
C PRO A 111 -5.01 -13.16 26.36
N ALA A 112 -5.97 -14.04 26.67
CA ALA A 112 -5.88 -15.46 26.34
C ALA A 112 -6.04 -15.72 24.85
N ASP A 113 -6.94 -15.00 24.18
CA ASP A 113 -7.12 -15.08 22.74
C ASP A 113 -5.88 -14.58 21.99
N GLU A 114 -5.27 -13.47 22.45
CA GLU A 114 -4.01 -12.96 21.90
C GLU A 114 -2.84 -13.95 22.09
N ALA A 115 -2.79 -14.64 23.24
CA ALA A 115 -1.80 -15.67 23.51
C ALA A 115 -2.01 -16.91 22.60
N ASP A 116 -3.25 -17.25 22.27
CA ASP A 116 -3.57 -18.33 21.33
C ASP A 116 -3.11 -17.96 19.91
N LEU A 117 -3.37 -16.76 19.46
CA LEU A 117 -2.87 -16.29 18.15
C LEU A 117 -1.33 -16.37 18.09
N LEU A 118 -0.64 -15.93 19.14
CA LEU A 118 0.81 -16.03 19.22
C LEU A 118 1.28 -17.49 19.20
N ALA A 119 0.62 -18.40 19.92
CA ALA A 119 0.94 -19.82 19.93
C ALA A 119 0.74 -20.49 18.56
N ARG A 120 -0.13 -19.93 17.74
CA ARG A 120 -0.38 -20.33 16.34
C ARG A 120 0.55 -19.63 15.35
N HIS A 121 1.54 -18.88 15.82
CA HIS A 121 2.46 -18.11 14.99
C HIS A 121 1.77 -17.06 14.09
N MET A 122 0.70 -16.45 14.61
CA MET A 122 -0.05 -15.39 13.94
C MET A 122 0.25 -14.02 14.56
N ASN A 123 0.67 -13.07 13.74
CA ASN A 123 1.00 -11.71 14.14
C ASN A 123 -0.13 -10.78 13.75
N ARG A 124 -0.90 -10.33 14.73
CA ARG A 124 -2.12 -9.54 14.47
C ARG A 124 -1.81 -8.04 14.26
N VAL A 125 -2.32 -7.50 13.16
CA VAL A 125 -2.36 -6.07 12.85
C VAL A 125 -3.83 -5.66 12.70
N THR A 126 -4.40 -5.05 13.74
CA THR A 126 -5.84 -4.74 13.84
C THR A 126 -6.71 -5.99 13.69
N ASP A 127 -7.45 -6.15 12.61
CA ASP A 127 -8.31 -7.30 12.34
C ASP A 127 -7.67 -8.35 11.42
N THR A 128 -6.42 -8.16 11.04
CA THR A 128 -5.69 -9.03 10.11
C THR A 128 -4.53 -9.71 10.82
N CYS A 129 -4.41 -11.01 10.68
CA CYS A 129 -3.31 -11.81 11.21
C CYS A 129 -2.40 -12.26 10.08
N ILE A 130 -1.12 -11.96 10.21
CA ILE A 130 -0.06 -12.30 9.27
C ILE A 130 0.66 -13.54 9.79
N PRO A 131 0.79 -14.62 9.01
CA PRO A 131 1.50 -15.84 9.42
C PRO A 131 3.01 -15.58 9.52
N GLU A 132 3.63 -16.03 10.60
CA GLU A 132 5.06 -15.80 10.84
C GLU A 132 5.91 -16.58 9.86
N GLU A 133 5.65 -17.87 9.70
CA GLU A 133 6.51 -18.77 8.92
C GLU A 133 6.39 -18.51 7.42
N GLU A 134 5.17 -18.41 6.90
CA GLU A 134 4.91 -18.27 5.47
C GLU A 134 5.26 -16.87 4.95
N ALA A 135 5.16 -15.84 5.78
CA ALA A 135 5.45 -14.47 5.43
C ALA A 135 6.81 -14.01 5.97
N MET A 136 6.90 -13.78 7.29
CA MET A 136 8.00 -13.07 7.92
C MET A 136 9.31 -13.85 7.81
N ARG A 137 9.33 -15.13 8.21
CA ARG A 137 10.56 -15.96 8.18
C ARG A 137 11.06 -16.21 6.77
N ARG A 138 10.13 -16.37 5.83
CA ARG A 138 10.49 -16.56 4.42
C ARG A 138 11.17 -15.33 3.83
N LEU A 139 10.64 -14.14 4.09
CA LEU A 139 11.25 -12.90 3.63
C LEU A 139 12.55 -12.58 4.39
N GLU A 140 12.59 -12.80 5.70
CA GLU A 140 13.77 -12.60 6.54
C GLU A 140 14.98 -13.39 6.01
N SER A 141 14.78 -14.67 5.68
CA SER A 141 15.86 -15.52 5.14
C SER A 141 16.43 -14.93 3.85
N ALA A 142 15.58 -14.52 2.92
CA ALA A 142 16.02 -13.93 1.65
C ALA A 142 16.75 -12.59 1.84
N LEU A 143 16.28 -11.75 2.78
CA LEU A 143 16.92 -10.47 3.08
C LEU A 143 18.28 -10.65 3.77
N VAL A 144 18.41 -11.59 4.71
CA VAL A 144 19.67 -11.88 5.39
C VAL A 144 20.73 -12.33 4.39
N ASP A 145 20.38 -13.11 3.39
CA ASP A 145 21.29 -13.52 2.32
C ASP A 145 21.77 -12.30 1.50
N GLU A 146 20.87 -11.40 1.11
CA GLU A 146 21.23 -10.18 0.38
C GLU A 146 22.09 -9.21 1.23
N TRP A 147 21.76 -9.03 2.52
CA TRP A 147 22.56 -8.21 3.43
C TRP A 147 23.95 -8.79 3.63
N THR A 148 24.05 -10.10 3.80
CA THR A 148 25.33 -10.79 3.96
C THR A 148 26.19 -10.66 2.71
N ALA A 149 25.59 -10.78 1.53
CA ALA A 149 26.29 -10.61 0.26
C ALA A 149 26.82 -9.18 0.09
N ALA A 150 26.00 -8.18 0.39
CA ALA A 150 26.39 -6.77 0.33
C ALA A 150 27.50 -6.43 1.32
N ASP A 151 27.41 -6.92 2.56
CA ASP A 151 28.46 -6.72 3.58
C ASP A 151 29.81 -7.30 3.14
N ARG A 152 29.81 -8.52 2.61
CA ARG A 152 31.05 -9.16 2.08
C ARG A 152 31.65 -8.41 0.89
N ALA A 153 30.80 -7.78 0.09
CA ALA A 153 31.22 -6.98 -1.07
C ALA A 153 31.61 -5.55 -0.70
N GLY A 154 31.35 -5.10 0.54
CA GLY A 154 31.53 -3.71 0.97
C GLY A 154 30.54 -2.76 0.33
N GLU A 155 29.37 -3.26 -0.09
CA GLU A 155 28.32 -2.49 -0.74
C GLU A 155 27.29 -1.99 0.27
N GLN A 156 26.70 -0.83 -0.04
CA GLN A 156 25.64 -0.22 0.79
C GLN A 156 24.43 0.11 -0.09
N TYR A 157 23.26 -0.20 0.43
CA TYR A 157 21.98 0.02 -0.26
C TYR A 157 20.95 0.59 0.69
N PHE A 158 19.95 1.30 0.14
CA PHE A 158 18.78 1.70 0.89
C PHE A 158 17.85 0.50 1.15
N PRO A 159 17.00 0.54 2.20
CA PRO A 159 16.10 -0.58 2.50
C PRO A 159 15.25 -1.04 1.31
N HIS A 160 14.68 -0.12 0.54
CA HIS A 160 13.88 -0.47 -0.65
C HIS A 160 14.70 -1.14 -1.76
N GLU A 161 15.99 -0.83 -1.87
CA GLU A 161 16.86 -1.47 -2.86
C GLU A 161 17.09 -2.94 -2.53
N PHE A 162 17.21 -3.30 -1.24
CA PHE A 162 17.29 -4.69 -0.80
C PHE A 162 16.01 -5.45 -1.15
N MET A 163 14.82 -4.85 -0.95
CA MET A 163 13.55 -5.46 -1.35
C MET A 163 13.50 -5.72 -2.85
N PHE A 164 13.94 -4.75 -3.67
CA PHE A 164 14.07 -4.94 -5.13
C PHE A 164 15.06 -6.04 -5.51
N ARG A 165 16.16 -6.16 -4.79
CA ARG A 165 17.14 -7.24 -5.03
C ARG A 165 16.54 -8.60 -4.77
N VAL A 166 15.84 -8.80 -3.65
CA VAL A 166 15.11 -10.03 -3.33
C VAL A 166 14.11 -10.37 -4.43
N LEU A 167 13.28 -9.41 -4.87
CA LEU A 167 12.32 -9.63 -5.96
C LEU A 167 13.01 -10.01 -7.29
N ARG A 168 14.09 -9.35 -7.65
CA ARG A 168 14.83 -9.59 -8.90
C ARG A 168 15.62 -10.89 -8.89
N SER A 169 16.07 -11.35 -7.74
CA SER A 169 16.76 -12.64 -7.60
C SER A 169 15.86 -13.82 -7.96
N GLY A 170 14.54 -13.66 -7.79
CA GLY A 170 13.54 -14.70 -8.01
C GLY A 170 13.52 -15.79 -6.95
N VAL A 171 14.26 -15.61 -5.83
CA VAL A 171 14.35 -16.61 -4.75
C VAL A 171 13.00 -16.94 -4.12
N LEU A 172 12.04 -15.99 -4.15
CA LEU A 172 10.69 -16.16 -3.62
C LEU A 172 9.67 -16.54 -4.70
N LYS A 173 10.07 -16.66 -5.97
CA LYS A 173 9.13 -16.76 -7.10
C LYS A 173 8.15 -17.95 -7.00
N ASP A 174 8.61 -19.08 -6.47
CA ASP A 174 7.77 -20.27 -6.31
C ASP A 174 6.73 -20.13 -5.19
N SER A 175 6.84 -19.08 -4.38
CA SER A 175 5.91 -18.74 -3.30
C SER A 175 4.92 -17.63 -3.68
N TYR A 176 5.01 -17.05 -4.88
CA TYR A 176 4.13 -15.95 -5.27
C TYR A 176 2.69 -16.43 -5.39
N GLN A 177 1.79 -15.69 -4.73
CA GLN A 177 0.35 -15.84 -4.77
C GLN A 177 -0.21 -14.67 -5.56
N ILE A 178 -0.38 -14.88 -6.86
CA ILE A 178 -0.83 -13.84 -7.80
C ILE A 178 -2.19 -14.29 -8.34
N ASP A 179 -3.20 -13.43 -8.18
CA ASP A 179 -4.55 -13.59 -8.77
C ASP A 179 -4.53 -13.41 -10.30
#